data_17681f629099ebf885c5bc010e0afa9f
#
_entry.id   17681f629099ebf885c5bc010e0afa9f
#
_cell.length_a   1.000
_cell.length_b   1.000
_cell.length_c   1.000
_cell.angle_alpha   90.00
_cell.angle_beta   90.00
_cell.angle_gamma   90.00
#
_symmetry.space_group_name_H-M   'P 1'
#
loop_
_entity.id
_entity.type
_entity.pdbx_description
1 polymer ?
#
loop_
_entity_poly.entity_id
_entity_poly.type
_entity_poly.pdbx_seq_one_letter_code
_entity_poly.pdbx_strand_id
1 'polypeptide(L)'
;MDKLLDSINSPSDLKKLSVDKLPILAEEIRELIINSVASSGGHLASSLGAVELIIGIHYCLNAPEDIIIWDVGHQAYAHKILTGRKDRFHTLRKAGGLSGFPNKYESEYDVFTTGHGSTSISTALGIASARDLE
;
A
#
# COMPACT_ATOMS: atom_id res chain seq x y z
N MET A 1 0.24 -20.33 -15.17
CA MET A 1 1.16 -19.23 -15.54
C MET A 1 1.47 -18.50 -14.24
N ASP A 2 2.73 -18.30 -13.92
CA ASP A 2 3.12 -17.52 -12.75
C ASP A 2 2.70 -16.07 -12.95
N LYS A 3 2.09 -15.47 -11.93
CA LYS A 3 1.65 -14.06 -11.97
C LYS A 3 2.86 -13.14 -11.80
N LEU A 4 2.83 -11.96 -12.41
CA LEU A 4 3.86 -10.94 -12.18
C LEU A 4 3.93 -10.57 -10.70
N LEU A 5 2.78 -10.46 -10.04
CA LEU A 5 2.67 -10.16 -8.62
C LEU A 5 3.43 -11.16 -7.73
N ASP A 6 3.55 -12.43 -8.14
CA ASP A 6 4.26 -13.44 -7.34
C ASP A 6 5.72 -13.08 -7.14
N SER A 7 6.34 -12.40 -8.11
CA SER A 7 7.74 -11.95 -8.06
C SER A 7 7.95 -10.64 -7.28
N ILE A 8 6.88 -9.92 -6.90
CA ILE A 8 6.97 -8.62 -6.23
C ILE A 8 6.84 -8.82 -4.73
N ASN A 9 7.92 -8.60 -4.00
CA ASN A 9 7.95 -8.66 -2.53
C ASN A 9 8.27 -7.30 -1.88
N SER A 10 8.72 -6.35 -2.69
CA SER A 10 9.09 -5.01 -2.25
C SER A 10 8.95 -3.99 -3.38
N PRO A 11 8.92 -2.68 -3.08
CA PRO A 11 8.97 -1.66 -4.12
C PRO A 11 10.19 -1.76 -5.04
N SER A 12 11.31 -2.29 -4.55
CA SER A 12 12.50 -2.48 -5.37
C SER A 12 12.31 -3.56 -6.45
N ASP A 13 11.47 -4.56 -6.21
CA ASP A 13 11.12 -5.56 -7.23
C ASP A 13 10.18 -4.97 -8.28
N LEU A 14 9.21 -4.14 -7.86
CA LEU A 14 8.33 -3.42 -8.77
C LEU A 14 9.13 -2.59 -9.78
N LYS A 15 10.18 -1.88 -9.32
CA LYS A 15 11.03 -1.03 -10.19
C LYS A 15 11.83 -1.79 -11.24
N LYS A 16 11.95 -3.11 -11.12
CA LYS A 16 12.61 -3.95 -12.14
C LYS A 16 11.68 -4.28 -13.32
N LEU A 17 10.39 -4.06 -13.18
CA LEU A 17 9.43 -4.27 -14.27
C LEU A 17 9.56 -3.16 -15.31
N SER A 18 9.38 -3.53 -16.58
CA SER A 18 9.19 -2.56 -17.65
C SER A 18 7.78 -1.93 -17.54
N VAL A 19 7.66 -0.67 -17.96
CA VAL A 19 6.41 0.13 -17.82
C VAL A 19 5.20 -0.56 -18.48
N ASP A 20 5.42 -1.24 -19.61
CA ASP A 20 4.37 -1.98 -20.33
C ASP A 20 3.75 -3.14 -19.51
N LYS A 21 4.43 -3.61 -18.48
CA LYS A 21 3.93 -4.66 -17.57
C LYS A 21 3.10 -4.11 -16.40
N LEU A 22 3.18 -2.83 -16.09
CA LEU A 22 2.47 -2.25 -14.95
C LEU A 22 0.94 -2.37 -15.05
N PRO A 23 0.30 -2.25 -16.22
CA PRO A 23 -1.13 -2.51 -16.35
C PRO A 23 -1.52 -3.96 -16.01
N ILE A 24 -0.69 -4.94 -16.39
CA ILE A 24 -0.94 -6.35 -16.07
C ILE A 24 -0.85 -6.56 -14.55
N LEU A 25 0.18 -6.00 -13.92
CA LEU A 25 0.33 -6.02 -12.46
C LEU A 25 -0.87 -5.37 -11.75
N ALA A 26 -1.39 -4.27 -12.29
CA ALA A 26 -2.55 -3.59 -11.72
C ALA A 26 -3.79 -4.50 -11.70
N GLU A 27 -4.04 -5.26 -12.76
CA GLU A 27 -5.14 -6.22 -12.80
C GLU A 27 -4.94 -7.38 -11.81
N GLU A 28 -3.73 -7.90 -11.68
CA GLU A 28 -3.42 -8.96 -10.71
C GLU A 28 -3.61 -8.48 -9.25
N ILE A 29 -3.23 -7.23 -8.95
CA ILE A 29 -3.46 -6.60 -7.63
C ILE A 29 -4.97 -6.44 -7.39
N ARG A 30 -5.75 -5.98 -8.39
CA ARG A 30 -7.21 -5.88 -8.28
C ARG A 30 -7.86 -7.21 -7.97
N GLU A 31 -7.46 -8.26 -8.69
CA GLU A 31 -7.98 -9.62 -8.46
C GLU A 31 -7.73 -10.07 -7.02
N LEU A 32 -6.51 -9.85 -6.50
CA LEU A 32 -6.18 -10.19 -5.12
C LEU A 32 -7.02 -9.39 -4.12
N ILE A 33 -7.22 -8.10 -4.34
CA ILE A 33 -8.05 -7.23 -3.49
C ILE A 33 -9.51 -7.72 -3.50
N ILE A 34 -10.09 -7.97 -4.67
CA ILE A 34 -11.47 -8.43 -4.82
C ILE A 34 -11.68 -9.74 -4.06
N ASN A 35 -10.83 -10.73 -4.30
CA ASN A 35 -10.93 -12.05 -3.67
C ASN A 35 -10.79 -11.98 -2.14
N SER A 36 -9.87 -11.14 -1.65
CA SER A 36 -9.64 -10.97 -0.21
C SER A 36 -10.82 -10.25 0.45
N VAL A 37 -11.30 -9.15 -0.14
CA VAL A 37 -12.41 -8.36 0.40
C VAL A 37 -13.74 -9.14 0.34
N ALA A 38 -13.95 -9.97 -0.68
CA ALA A 38 -15.12 -10.84 -0.76
C ALA A 38 -15.23 -11.81 0.44
N SER A 39 -14.08 -12.21 1.01
CA SER A 39 -14.05 -13.15 2.15
C SER A 39 -13.95 -12.48 3.51
N SER A 40 -13.29 -11.33 3.62
CA SER A 40 -12.99 -10.66 4.90
C SER A 40 -13.74 -9.34 5.12
N GLY A 41 -14.40 -8.83 4.08
CA GLY A 41 -14.91 -7.45 4.05
C GLY A 41 -13.78 -6.43 3.90
N GLY A 42 -14.14 -5.17 3.64
CA GLY A 42 -13.16 -4.09 3.53
C GLY A 42 -13.56 -3.00 2.55
N HIS A 43 -12.59 -2.10 2.28
CA HIS A 43 -12.79 -0.92 1.43
C HIS A 43 -12.50 -1.27 -0.04
N LEU A 44 -13.51 -1.72 -0.79
CA LEU A 44 -13.32 -2.22 -2.15
C LEU A 44 -13.12 -1.09 -3.17
N ALA A 45 -14.12 -0.22 -3.33
CA ALA A 45 -14.12 0.78 -4.41
C ALA A 45 -12.94 1.76 -4.32
N SER A 46 -12.66 2.27 -3.12
CA SER A 46 -11.54 3.19 -2.88
C SER A 46 -10.17 2.54 -3.16
N SER A 47 -10.03 1.26 -2.80
CA SER A 47 -8.78 0.52 -3.03
C SER A 47 -8.59 0.17 -4.50
N LEU A 48 -9.64 -0.25 -5.22
CA LEU A 48 -9.57 -0.54 -6.66
C LEU A 48 -9.26 0.72 -7.48
N GLY A 49 -9.84 1.86 -7.11
CA GLY A 49 -9.64 3.14 -7.81
C GLY A 49 -8.25 3.74 -7.62
N ALA A 50 -7.47 3.28 -6.64
CA ALA A 50 -6.15 3.81 -6.34
C ALA A 50 -4.98 2.91 -6.79
N VAL A 51 -5.25 1.77 -7.44
CA VAL A 51 -4.20 0.77 -7.74
C VAL A 51 -3.09 1.36 -8.61
N GLU A 52 -3.41 1.97 -9.75
CA GLU A 52 -2.40 2.55 -10.65
C GLU A 52 -1.65 3.70 -10.02
N LEU A 53 -2.34 4.54 -9.26
CA LEU A 53 -1.71 5.64 -8.53
C LEU A 53 -0.67 5.10 -7.55
N ILE A 54 -1.00 4.06 -6.79
CA ILE A 54 -0.12 3.44 -5.81
C ILE A 54 1.07 2.76 -6.50
N ILE A 55 0.83 2.05 -7.61
CA ILE A 55 1.92 1.49 -8.43
C ILE A 55 2.85 2.61 -8.89
N GLY A 56 2.31 3.71 -9.43
CA GLY A 56 3.09 4.84 -9.90
C GLY A 56 3.92 5.49 -8.80
N ILE A 57 3.35 5.69 -7.62
CA ILE A 57 4.05 6.22 -6.44
C ILE A 57 5.24 5.33 -6.08
N HIS A 58 5.03 4.02 -5.92
CA HIS A 58 6.10 3.09 -5.56
C HIS A 58 7.11 2.83 -6.69
N TYR A 59 6.71 3.03 -7.94
CA TYR A 59 7.60 2.94 -9.08
C TYR A 59 8.57 4.13 -9.17
N CYS A 60 8.09 5.33 -8.82
CA CYS A 60 8.85 6.59 -8.94
C CYS A 60 9.63 6.94 -7.66
N LEU A 61 9.05 6.69 -6.47
CA LEU A 61 9.64 7.07 -5.20
C LEU A 61 10.43 5.92 -4.56
N ASN A 62 11.34 6.25 -3.65
CA ASN A 62 12.20 5.29 -2.93
C ASN A 62 11.69 5.10 -1.49
N ALA A 63 10.48 4.53 -1.34
CA ALA A 63 10.00 4.18 -0.01
C ALA A 63 10.84 3.01 0.59
N PRO A 64 11.15 3.02 1.91
CA PRO A 64 10.64 3.93 2.94
C PRO A 64 11.41 5.24 3.12
N GLU A 65 12.53 5.49 2.40
CA GLU A 65 13.29 6.74 2.49
C GLU A 65 12.42 7.94 2.09
N ASP A 66 11.67 7.81 0.99
CA ASP A 66 10.61 8.74 0.64
C ASP A 66 9.36 8.40 1.44
N ILE A 67 8.96 9.29 2.32
CA ILE A 67 7.84 9.07 3.25
C ILE A 67 6.51 9.25 2.53
N ILE A 68 5.69 8.20 2.54
CA ILE A 68 4.33 8.20 1.97
C ILE A 68 3.32 8.23 3.12
N ILE A 69 2.44 9.24 3.12
CA ILE A 69 1.39 9.41 4.12
C ILE A 69 0.03 9.32 3.43
N TRP A 70 -0.84 8.49 3.98
CA TRP A 70 -2.19 8.29 3.49
C TRP A 70 -3.20 9.11 4.29
N ASP A 71 -4.10 9.82 3.62
CA ASP A 71 -5.26 10.42 4.29
C ASP A 71 -6.35 9.36 4.42
N VAL A 72 -6.87 9.16 5.62
CA VAL A 72 -7.69 8.02 6.02
C VAL A 72 -6.97 6.68 5.89
N GLY A 73 -6.43 6.36 4.72
CA GLY A 73 -5.71 5.11 4.42
C GLY A 73 -6.60 3.94 4.01
N HIS A 74 -7.90 4.14 3.81
CA HIS A 74 -8.84 3.10 3.34
C HIS A 74 -8.59 2.68 1.89
N GLN A 75 -7.82 3.45 1.13
CA GLN A 75 -7.40 3.18 -0.25
C GLN A 75 -6.07 2.43 -0.34
N ALA A 76 -5.39 2.15 0.78
CA ALA A 76 -3.98 1.72 0.82
C ALA A 76 -3.77 0.20 0.65
N TYR A 77 -4.72 -0.56 0.10
CA TYR A 77 -4.56 -2.02 -0.03
C TYR A 77 -3.44 -2.41 -1.00
N ALA A 78 -3.35 -1.75 -2.16
CA ALA A 78 -2.26 -1.98 -3.09
C ALA A 78 -0.88 -1.61 -2.49
N HIS A 79 -0.83 -0.57 -1.65
CA HIS A 79 0.38 -0.23 -0.89
C HIS A 79 0.81 -1.38 0.02
N LYS A 80 -0.11 -1.98 0.78
CA LYS A 80 0.21 -3.15 1.63
C LYS A 80 0.73 -4.33 0.80
N ILE A 81 0.11 -4.61 -0.34
CA ILE A 81 0.48 -5.70 -1.25
C ILE A 81 1.91 -5.49 -1.78
N LEU A 82 2.22 -4.29 -2.27
CA LEU A 82 3.52 -3.94 -2.85
C LEU A 82 4.66 -3.80 -1.83
N THR A 83 4.33 -3.68 -0.56
CA THR A 83 5.29 -3.51 0.55
C THR A 83 5.42 -4.77 1.42
N GLY A 84 5.38 -5.95 0.79
CA GLY A 84 5.75 -7.23 1.40
C GLY A 84 4.65 -7.91 2.22
N ARG A 85 3.38 -7.45 2.13
CA ARG A 85 2.27 -8.04 2.91
C ARG A 85 1.30 -8.87 2.07
N LYS A 86 1.61 -9.13 0.77
CA LYS A 86 0.72 -9.88 -0.13
C LYS A 86 0.37 -11.27 0.40
N ASP A 87 1.35 -12.01 0.93
CA ASP A 87 1.15 -13.39 1.40
C ASP A 87 0.23 -13.47 2.60
N ARG A 88 0.21 -12.40 3.42
CA ARG A 88 -0.67 -12.26 4.57
C ARG A 88 -1.98 -11.53 4.25
N PHE A 89 -2.20 -11.13 2.99
CA PHE A 89 -3.34 -10.28 2.64
C PHE A 89 -4.69 -10.97 2.86
N HIS A 90 -4.73 -12.29 2.83
CA HIS A 90 -5.89 -13.11 3.22
C HIS A 90 -6.32 -12.96 4.69
N THR A 91 -5.46 -12.36 5.54
CA THR A 91 -5.75 -12.06 6.96
C THR A 91 -6.29 -10.65 7.19
N LEU A 92 -6.55 -9.89 6.13
CA LEU A 92 -7.04 -8.51 6.20
C LEU A 92 -8.27 -8.40 7.12
N ARG A 93 -8.22 -7.46 8.09
CA ARG A 93 -9.28 -7.19 9.07
C ARG A 93 -9.68 -8.35 9.99
N LYS A 94 -8.89 -9.41 10.02
CA LYS A 94 -9.08 -10.52 10.96
C LYS A 94 -8.29 -10.27 12.25
N ALA A 95 -8.72 -10.89 13.34
CA ALA A 95 -7.99 -10.82 14.61
C ALA A 95 -6.55 -11.35 14.45
N GLY A 96 -5.55 -10.58 14.85
CA GLY A 96 -4.14 -10.90 14.66
C GLY A 96 -3.63 -10.81 13.20
N GLY A 97 -4.50 -10.42 12.26
CA GLY A 97 -4.17 -10.22 10.86
C GLY A 97 -3.82 -8.77 10.53
N LEU A 98 -3.84 -8.47 9.22
CA LEU A 98 -3.55 -7.14 8.72
C LEU A 98 -4.69 -6.15 9.02
N SER A 99 -4.32 -4.93 9.44
CA SER A 99 -5.25 -3.81 9.59
C SER A 99 -5.87 -3.41 8.25
N GLY A 100 -7.11 -2.95 8.27
CA GLY A 100 -7.77 -2.32 7.11
C GLY A 100 -7.24 -0.92 6.74
N PHE A 101 -6.30 -0.40 7.52
CA PHE A 101 -5.64 0.91 7.36
C PHE A 101 -4.13 0.77 7.50
N PRO A 102 -3.32 1.74 7.04
CA PRO A 102 -1.90 1.79 7.37
C PRO A 102 -1.66 1.70 8.88
N ASN A 103 -0.67 0.92 9.27
CA ASN A 103 -0.35 0.68 10.67
C ASN A 103 1.17 0.56 10.84
N LYS A 104 1.77 1.52 11.52
CA LYS A 104 3.23 1.60 11.76
C LYS A 104 3.83 0.37 12.47
N TYR A 105 2.99 -0.45 13.10
CA TYR A 105 3.44 -1.68 13.74
C TYR A 105 3.42 -2.90 12.81
N GLU A 106 2.91 -2.73 11.58
CA GLU A 106 2.90 -3.80 10.57
C GLU A 106 4.10 -3.74 9.62
N SER A 107 4.60 -2.54 9.31
CA SER A 107 5.59 -2.34 8.27
C SER A 107 6.31 -1.00 8.43
N GLU A 108 7.60 -0.97 8.11
CA GLU A 108 8.40 0.26 8.03
C GLU A 108 7.90 1.24 6.97
N TYR A 109 7.14 0.77 5.98
CA TYR A 109 6.51 1.60 4.96
C TYR A 109 5.28 2.37 5.46
N ASP A 110 4.75 2.02 6.63
CA ASP A 110 3.60 2.67 7.26
C ASP A 110 4.10 3.60 8.38
N VAL A 111 4.57 4.79 8.04
CA VAL A 111 5.18 5.73 9.01
C VAL A 111 4.20 6.26 10.05
N PHE A 112 2.89 6.20 9.77
CA PHE A 112 1.84 6.69 10.64
C PHE A 112 0.63 5.75 10.63
N THR A 113 0.09 5.44 11.81
CA THR A 113 -1.16 4.70 11.93
C THR A 113 -2.33 5.66 11.74
N THR A 114 -3.16 5.43 10.73
CA THR A 114 -4.27 6.30 10.37
C THR A 114 -5.58 5.52 10.22
N GLY A 115 -6.67 6.23 10.05
CA GLY A 115 -8.04 5.72 9.92
C GLY A 115 -9.06 6.87 9.94
N HIS A 116 -8.60 8.09 10.24
CA HIS A 116 -9.41 9.31 10.25
C HIS A 116 -8.99 10.26 9.14
N GLY A 117 -9.97 10.97 8.56
CA GLY A 117 -9.73 11.98 7.54
C GLY A 117 -9.01 13.21 8.06
N SER A 118 -8.34 13.92 7.16
CA SER A 118 -7.68 15.20 7.38
C SER A 118 -6.47 15.16 8.34
N THR A 119 -5.94 13.98 8.67
CA THR A 119 -4.76 13.84 9.54
C THR A 119 -3.45 13.90 8.77
N SER A 120 -3.47 13.67 7.46
CA SER A 120 -2.27 13.58 6.63
C SER A 120 -1.47 14.87 6.56
N ILE A 121 -2.14 16.02 6.47
CA ILE A 121 -1.50 17.34 6.34
C ILE A 121 -0.71 17.67 7.60
N SER A 122 -1.32 17.55 8.78
CA SER A 122 -0.63 17.82 10.05
C SER A 122 0.49 16.83 10.32
N THR A 123 0.29 15.56 9.99
CA THR A 123 1.34 14.53 10.09
C THR A 123 2.52 14.84 9.17
N ALA A 124 2.26 15.20 7.91
CA ALA A 124 3.28 15.55 6.94
C ALA A 124 4.05 16.80 7.37
N LEU A 125 3.34 17.82 7.88
CA LEU A 125 3.97 19.04 8.39
C LEU A 125 4.89 18.74 9.59
N GLY A 126 4.43 17.91 10.53
CA GLY A 126 5.24 17.51 11.68
C GLY A 126 6.52 16.78 11.29
N ILE A 127 6.44 15.83 10.35
CA ILE A 127 7.59 15.08 9.84
C ILE A 127 8.55 16.01 9.08
N ALA A 128 8.04 16.89 8.21
CA ALA A 128 8.86 17.84 7.47
C ALA A 128 9.58 18.83 8.40
N SER A 129 8.88 19.33 9.43
CA SER A 129 9.48 20.23 10.43
C SER A 129 10.56 19.53 11.26
N ALA A 130 10.37 18.28 11.64
CA ALA A 130 11.38 17.49 12.35
C ALA A 130 12.66 17.32 11.52
N ARG A 131 12.51 16.96 10.23
CA ARG A 131 13.64 16.85 9.30
C ARG A 131 14.46 18.14 9.20
N ASP A 132 13.80 19.29 9.19
CA ASP A 132 14.46 20.59 9.03
C ASP A 132 15.18 21.05 10.33
N LEU A 133 15.00 20.32 11.45
CA LEU A 133 15.65 20.56 12.73
C LEU A 133 16.86 19.64 12.99
N GLU A 134 17.03 18.58 12.19
CA GLU A 134 18.18 17.66 12.24
C GLU A 134 19.35 18.19 11.38
#